data_6f366855a9c96c4914ff7c23a9b27945
#
_entry.id   6f366855a9c96c4914ff7c23a9b27945
#
_cell.length_a   1.000
_cell.length_b   1.000
_cell.length_c   1.000
_cell.angle_alpha   90.00
_cell.angle_beta   90.00
_cell.angle_gamma   90.00
#
_symmetry.space_group_name_H-M   'P 1'
#
loop_
_entity.id
_entity.type
_entity.pdbx_description
1 polymer ?
#
loop_
_entity_poly.entity_id
_entity_poly.type
_entity_poly.pdbx_seq_one_letter_code
_entity_poly.pdbx_strand_id
1 'polypeptide(L)'
;MPEVPVIVYTDGACSGNPGPGGWAWAAAPLGEPAASGGEHATTNQRMEITAALEAVRAAVAGHPDQPVVVVSDSTYVVNCFRDRWWVKWEANGWRTTQRKPVASADLWRPLIELVKAHPVTFQWVKGHSGDPMNDLVDAMAVAAIPR
;
A
#
# COMPACT_ATOMS: atom_id res chain seq x y z
N MET A 1 11.33 -13.74 23.20
CA MET A 1 11.01 -14.40 21.92
C MET A 1 11.08 -13.40 20.81
N PRO A 2 11.84 -13.69 19.77
CA PRO A 2 11.79 -12.82 18.61
C PRO A 2 10.39 -12.89 17.97
N GLU A 3 9.84 -11.73 17.66
CA GLU A 3 8.55 -11.65 17.01
C GLU A 3 8.69 -12.01 15.54
N VAL A 4 7.82 -12.90 15.06
CA VAL A 4 7.81 -13.25 13.65
C VAL A 4 6.99 -12.20 12.90
N PRO A 5 7.58 -11.52 11.91
CA PRO A 5 6.83 -10.51 11.16
C PRO A 5 5.77 -11.13 10.25
N VAL A 6 4.65 -10.43 10.13
CA VAL A 6 3.66 -10.71 9.09
C VAL A 6 4.12 -9.97 7.84
N ILE A 7 4.34 -10.69 6.76
CA ILE A 7 4.82 -10.12 5.51
C ILE A 7 3.67 -10.10 4.51
N VAL A 8 3.33 -8.92 4.01
CA VAL A 8 2.26 -8.74 3.02
C VAL A 8 2.82 -8.04 1.79
N TYR A 9 2.50 -8.58 0.63
CA TYR A 9 2.83 -7.96 -0.66
C TYR A 9 1.62 -7.20 -1.16
N THR A 10 1.86 -6.06 -1.78
CA THR A 10 0.80 -5.16 -2.26
C THR A 10 1.10 -4.70 -3.67
N ASP A 11 0.05 -4.42 -4.45
CA ASP A 11 0.20 -3.80 -5.76
C ASP A 11 -1.07 -3.06 -6.15
N GLY A 12 -0.91 -2.09 -7.03
CA GLY A 12 -2.00 -1.35 -7.64
C GLY A 12 -1.80 -1.24 -9.14
N ALA A 13 -2.89 -1.21 -9.87
CA ALA A 13 -2.88 -1.12 -11.33
C ALA A 13 -3.98 -0.18 -11.79
N CYS A 14 -3.77 0.47 -12.94
CA CYS A 14 -4.75 1.37 -13.50
C CYS A 14 -4.73 1.25 -15.03
N SER A 15 -5.92 1.15 -15.63
CA SER A 15 -6.05 1.12 -17.07
C SER A 15 -6.29 2.54 -17.56
N GLY A 16 -5.20 3.19 -18.01
CA GLY A 16 -5.19 4.64 -18.18
C GLY A 16 -4.96 5.31 -16.81
N ASN A 17 -4.45 6.52 -16.78
CA ASN A 17 -4.10 7.18 -15.53
C ASN A 17 -4.45 8.67 -15.63
N PRO A 18 -5.68 9.10 -15.26
CA PRO A 18 -6.72 8.36 -14.55
C PRO A 18 -7.52 7.38 -15.42
N GLY A 19 -8.19 6.45 -14.76
CA GLY A 19 -9.04 5.45 -15.39
C GLY A 19 -9.48 4.40 -14.37
N PRO A 20 -10.08 3.28 -14.84
CA PRO A 20 -10.42 2.19 -13.92
C PRO A 20 -9.15 1.54 -13.37
N GLY A 21 -9.16 1.20 -12.09
CA GLY A 21 -8.01 0.63 -11.42
C GLY A 21 -8.37 -0.50 -10.48
N GLY A 22 -7.35 -1.25 -10.08
CA GLY A 22 -7.47 -2.35 -9.14
C GLY A 22 -6.33 -2.33 -8.14
N TRP A 23 -6.57 -2.92 -6.98
CA TRP A 23 -5.57 -3.07 -5.93
C TRP A 23 -5.62 -4.50 -5.39
N ALA A 24 -4.52 -4.95 -4.83
CA ALA A 24 -4.44 -6.28 -4.24
C ALA A 24 -3.38 -6.35 -3.16
N TRP A 25 -3.59 -7.24 -2.19
CA TRP A 25 -2.57 -7.65 -1.24
C TRP A 25 -2.67 -9.14 -0.99
N ALA A 26 -1.56 -9.76 -0.63
CA ALA A 26 -1.50 -11.16 -0.28
C ALA A 26 -0.39 -11.40 0.75
N ALA A 27 -0.67 -12.27 1.72
CA ALA A 27 0.30 -12.63 2.74
C ALA A 27 1.31 -13.63 2.19
N ALA A 28 2.59 -13.42 2.50
CA ALA A 28 3.66 -14.33 2.15
C ALA A 28 3.82 -15.37 3.28
N PRO A 29 4.36 -16.54 2.99
CA PRO A 29 4.80 -17.02 1.66
C PRO A 29 3.71 -17.69 0.83
N LEU A 30 2.54 -17.99 1.42
CA LEU A 30 1.53 -18.85 0.80
C LEU A 30 0.60 -18.12 -0.18
N GLY A 31 0.55 -16.79 -0.13
CA GLY A 31 -0.39 -16.02 -0.92
C GLY A 31 -1.79 -15.97 -0.28
N GLU A 32 -1.90 -16.38 0.96
CA GLU A 32 -3.15 -16.39 1.73
C GLU A 32 -2.87 -15.98 3.18
N PRO A 33 -3.72 -15.17 3.82
CA PRO A 33 -4.93 -14.56 3.23
C PRO A 33 -4.57 -13.51 2.18
N ALA A 34 -5.58 -13.12 1.39
CA ALA A 34 -5.42 -12.16 0.30
C ALA A 34 -6.75 -11.44 0.07
N ALA A 35 -6.68 -10.25 -0.54
CA ALA A 35 -7.87 -9.52 -0.95
C ALA A 35 -7.53 -8.60 -2.12
N SER A 36 -8.56 -8.23 -2.86
CA SER A 36 -8.44 -7.29 -3.97
C SER A 36 -9.74 -6.52 -4.14
N GLY A 37 -9.65 -5.42 -4.87
CA GLY A 37 -10.83 -4.60 -5.18
C GLY A 37 -10.52 -3.66 -6.33
N GLY A 38 -11.54 -3.00 -6.85
CA GLY A 38 -11.39 -2.10 -7.96
C GLY A 38 -12.24 -0.85 -7.85
N GLU A 39 -11.89 0.16 -8.65
CA GLU A 39 -12.61 1.42 -8.75
C GLU A 39 -12.73 1.81 -10.21
N HIS A 40 -13.88 2.38 -10.59
CA HIS A 40 -14.13 2.75 -11.99
C HIS A 40 -13.35 3.99 -12.43
N ALA A 41 -12.98 4.87 -11.51
CA ALA A 41 -12.26 6.10 -11.82
C ALA A 41 -11.25 6.40 -10.72
N THR A 42 -9.97 6.17 -10.99
CA THR A 42 -8.91 6.32 -9.99
C THR A 42 -7.58 6.60 -10.70
N THR A 43 -6.49 6.50 -9.95
CA THR A 43 -5.13 6.62 -10.47
C THR A 43 -4.28 5.46 -10.00
N ASN A 44 -3.18 5.21 -10.67
CA ASN A 44 -2.24 4.17 -10.26
C ASN A 44 -1.76 4.39 -8.83
N GLN A 45 -1.40 5.63 -8.49
CA GLN A 45 -0.91 5.96 -7.16
C GLN A 45 -1.96 5.71 -6.08
N ARG A 46 -3.23 6.06 -6.33
CA ARG A 46 -4.30 5.79 -5.38
C ARG A 46 -4.48 4.28 -5.15
N MET A 47 -4.36 3.48 -6.19
CA MET A 47 -4.47 2.03 -6.07
C MET A 47 -3.30 1.44 -5.28
N GLU A 48 -2.11 1.97 -5.45
CA GLU A 48 -0.95 1.55 -4.67
C GLU A 48 -1.13 1.87 -3.18
N ILE A 49 -1.62 3.07 -2.86
CA ILE A 49 -1.88 3.46 -1.47
C ILE A 49 -3.01 2.60 -0.88
N THR A 50 -4.07 2.38 -1.66
CA THR A 50 -5.22 1.58 -1.21
C THR A 50 -4.79 0.15 -0.89
N ALA A 51 -3.95 -0.45 -1.72
CA ALA A 51 -3.42 -1.80 -1.47
C ALA A 51 -2.66 -1.84 -0.14
N ALA A 52 -1.80 -0.87 0.10
CA ALA A 52 -1.03 -0.79 1.35
C ALA A 52 -1.96 -0.58 2.55
N LEU A 53 -2.94 0.30 2.44
CA LEU A 53 -3.89 0.59 3.52
C LEU A 53 -4.69 -0.66 3.90
N GLU A 54 -5.25 -1.35 2.89
CA GLU A 54 -6.05 -2.55 3.15
C GLU A 54 -5.19 -3.69 3.69
N ALA A 55 -3.96 -3.83 3.21
CA ALA A 55 -3.03 -4.83 3.71
C ALA A 55 -2.69 -4.61 5.18
N VAL A 56 -2.36 -3.36 5.56
CA VAL A 56 -2.01 -3.03 6.94
C VAL A 56 -3.22 -3.20 7.86
N ARG A 57 -4.41 -2.77 7.43
CA ARG A 57 -5.65 -3.00 8.20
C ARG A 57 -5.86 -4.47 8.50
N ALA A 58 -5.74 -5.32 7.48
CA ALA A 58 -5.94 -6.75 7.64
C ALA A 58 -4.87 -7.39 8.53
N ALA A 59 -3.62 -7.02 8.34
CA ALA A 59 -2.51 -7.56 9.11
C ALA A 59 -2.61 -7.19 10.59
N VAL A 60 -2.93 -5.93 10.90
CA VAL A 60 -3.08 -5.46 12.27
C VAL A 60 -4.29 -6.12 12.94
N ALA A 61 -5.41 -6.27 12.23
CA ALA A 61 -6.61 -6.91 12.77
C ALA A 61 -6.37 -8.39 13.08
N GLY A 62 -5.65 -9.10 12.22
CA GLY A 62 -5.37 -10.52 12.38
C GLY A 62 -4.20 -10.83 13.30
N HIS A 63 -3.24 -9.90 13.42
CA HIS A 63 -1.99 -10.10 14.14
C HIS A 63 -1.62 -8.85 14.94
N PRO A 64 -2.43 -8.48 15.97
CA PRO A 64 -2.25 -7.18 16.64
C PRO A 64 -0.92 -7.03 17.38
N ASP A 65 -0.25 -8.12 17.70
CA ASP A 65 0.99 -8.10 18.48
C ASP A 65 2.24 -8.41 17.65
N GLN A 66 2.10 -8.51 16.33
CA GLN A 66 3.23 -8.85 15.47
C GLN A 66 3.63 -7.67 14.59
N PRO A 67 4.93 -7.51 14.31
CA PRO A 67 5.36 -6.51 13.34
C PRO A 67 4.88 -6.88 11.95
N VAL A 68 4.65 -5.87 11.13
CA VAL A 68 4.16 -6.02 9.76
C VAL A 68 5.20 -5.47 8.80
N VAL A 69 5.54 -6.23 7.78
CA VAL A 69 6.40 -5.79 6.68
C VAL A 69 5.54 -5.74 5.42
N VAL A 70 5.41 -4.55 4.85
CA VAL A 70 4.72 -4.34 3.58
C VAL A 70 5.76 -4.32 2.47
N VAL A 71 5.63 -5.23 1.50
CA VAL A 71 6.54 -5.29 0.35
C VAL A 71 5.80 -4.75 -0.86
N SER A 72 6.35 -3.72 -1.48
CA SER A 72 5.72 -3.02 -2.60
C SER A 72 6.75 -2.67 -3.67
N ASP A 73 6.35 -2.70 -4.93
CA ASP A 73 7.18 -2.19 -6.02
C ASP A 73 6.97 -0.70 -6.28
N SER A 74 6.07 -0.06 -5.54
CA SER A 74 5.82 1.38 -5.66
C SER A 74 6.85 2.17 -4.86
N THR A 75 7.77 2.84 -5.56
CA THR A 75 8.71 3.75 -4.90
C THR A 75 7.98 4.91 -4.23
N TYR A 76 6.86 5.34 -4.79
CA TYR A 76 6.05 6.42 -4.23
C TYR A 76 5.56 6.06 -2.81
N VAL A 77 4.98 4.87 -2.62
CA VAL A 77 4.51 4.43 -1.30
C VAL A 77 5.68 4.20 -0.35
N VAL A 78 6.70 3.47 -0.79
CA VAL A 78 7.84 3.13 0.06
C VAL A 78 8.59 4.38 0.51
N ASN A 79 8.80 5.33 -0.41
CA ASN A 79 9.53 6.56 -0.09
C ASN A 79 8.77 7.45 0.89
N CYS A 80 7.44 7.46 0.83
CA CYS A 80 6.64 8.21 1.80
C CYS A 80 7.00 7.81 3.24
N PHE A 81 7.13 6.52 3.49
CA PHE A 81 7.43 6.03 4.82
C PHE A 81 8.93 6.09 5.13
N ARG A 82 9.78 5.84 4.18
CA ARG A 82 11.23 5.97 4.37
C ARG A 82 11.61 7.41 4.71
N ASP A 83 11.04 8.39 4.00
CA ASP A 83 11.41 9.80 4.13
C ASP A 83 10.44 10.56 5.04
N ARG A 84 9.44 9.88 5.60
CA ARG A 84 8.49 10.44 6.57
C ARG A 84 7.82 11.71 6.07
N TRP A 85 7.24 11.66 4.88
CA TRP A 85 6.60 12.81 4.24
C TRP A 85 5.52 13.45 5.11
N TRP A 86 4.83 12.68 5.93
CA TRP A 86 3.74 13.17 6.76
C TRP A 86 4.18 14.19 7.81
N VAL A 87 5.47 14.22 8.19
CA VAL A 87 5.95 15.17 9.17
C VAL A 87 5.71 16.60 8.68
N LYS A 88 6.04 16.87 7.42
CA LYS A 88 5.76 18.18 6.80
C LYS A 88 4.28 18.39 6.57
N TRP A 89 3.57 17.38 6.11
CA TRP A 89 2.13 17.48 5.85
C TRP A 89 1.36 17.83 7.13
N GLU A 90 1.66 17.16 8.23
CA GLU A 90 1.00 17.44 9.51
C GLU A 90 1.34 18.83 10.02
N ALA A 91 2.57 19.29 9.81
CA ALA A 91 3.02 20.59 10.27
C ALA A 91 2.36 21.75 9.49
N ASN A 92 1.99 21.56 8.23
CA ASN A 92 1.42 22.62 7.41
C ASN A 92 -0.02 22.35 6.94
N GLY A 93 -0.77 21.56 7.70
CA GLY A 93 -2.20 21.34 7.48
C GLY A 93 -2.51 20.47 6.27
N TRP A 94 -1.66 19.50 5.96
CA TRP A 94 -1.83 18.58 4.84
C TRP A 94 -1.84 19.30 3.50
N ARG A 95 -0.90 20.21 3.34
CA ARG A 95 -0.70 20.96 2.10
C ARG A 95 0.70 20.72 1.57
N THR A 96 0.83 20.82 0.24
CA THR A 96 2.12 20.77 -0.43
C THR A 96 2.89 22.07 -0.22
N THR A 97 4.14 22.12 -0.68
CA THR A 97 4.93 23.36 -0.65
C THR A 97 4.28 24.48 -1.47
N GLN A 98 3.45 24.12 -2.45
CA GLN A 98 2.68 25.08 -3.26
C GLN A 98 1.31 25.41 -2.63
N ARG A 99 1.08 25.01 -1.37
CA ARG A 99 -0.15 25.25 -0.61
C ARG A 99 -1.39 24.58 -1.20
N LYS A 100 -1.20 23.57 -2.04
CA LYS A 100 -2.30 22.74 -2.55
C LYS A 100 -2.55 21.59 -1.60
N PRO A 101 -3.79 21.07 -1.51
CA PRO A 101 -4.03 19.87 -0.70
C PRO A 101 -3.14 18.71 -1.13
N VAL A 102 -2.66 17.93 -0.17
CA VAL A 102 -1.88 16.72 -0.47
C VAL A 102 -2.76 15.74 -1.24
N ALA A 103 -2.26 15.25 -2.37
CA ALA A 103 -2.99 14.29 -3.19
C ALA A 103 -3.23 13.01 -2.41
N SER A 104 -4.44 12.45 -2.50
CA SER A 104 -4.84 11.20 -1.84
C SER A 104 -4.71 11.25 -0.31
N ALA A 105 -4.89 12.44 0.29
CA ALA A 105 -4.85 12.59 1.74
C ALA A 105 -5.88 11.70 2.44
N ASP A 106 -7.02 11.44 1.81
CA ASP A 106 -8.06 10.55 2.30
C ASP A 106 -7.57 9.12 2.52
N LEU A 107 -6.57 8.69 1.74
CA LEU A 107 -5.94 7.37 1.86
C LEU A 107 -4.69 7.41 2.74
N TRP A 108 -3.87 8.46 2.58
CA TRP A 108 -2.64 8.59 3.35
C TRP A 108 -2.89 8.73 4.85
N ARG A 109 -3.89 9.54 5.24
CA ARG A 109 -4.15 9.79 6.67
C ARG A 109 -4.41 8.50 7.46
N PRO A 110 -5.38 7.64 7.06
CA PRO A 110 -5.60 6.41 7.82
C PRO A 110 -4.41 5.45 7.77
N LEU A 111 -3.69 5.37 6.66
CA LEU A 111 -2.51 4.51 6.56
C LEU A 111 -1.40 5.00 7.50
N ILE A 112 -1.11 6.29 7.50
CA ILE A 112 -0.08 6.87 8.36
C ILE A 112 -0.43 6.68 9.83
N GLU A 113 -1.70 6.85 10.22
CA GLU A 113 -2.11 6.60 11.60
C GLU A 113 -1.87 5.15 12.02
N LEU A 114 -2.16 4.19 11.16
CA LEU A 114 -1.89 2.78 11.44
C LEU A 114 -0.39 2.52 11.60
N VAL A 115 0.43 3.09 10.72
CA VAL A 115 1.89 2.92 10.77
C VAL A 115 2.49 3.54 12.03
N LYS A 116 1.94 4.67 12.48
CA LYS A 116 2.39 5.31 13.73
C LYS A 116 1.98 4.53 14.97
N ALA A 117 0.87 3.82 14.92
CA ALA A 117 0.31 3.08 16.06
C ALA A 117 0.83 1.64 16.17
N HIS A 118 1.42 1.10 15.12
CA HIS A 118 1.84 -0.30 15.06
C HIS A 118 3.24 -0.42 14.44
N PRO A 119 3.98 -1.51 14.73
CA PRO A 119 5.31 -1.70 14.15
C PRO A 119 5.21 -2.17 12.69
N VAL A 120 5.00 -1.22 11.79
CA VAL A 120 4.88 -1.45 10.35
C VAL A 120 6.10 -0.85 9.64
N THR A 121 6.74 -1.65 8.80
CA THR A 121 7.85 -1.20 7.95
C THR A 121 7.53 -1.50 6.49
N PHE A 122 8.16 -0.76 5.59
CA PHE A 122 7.97 -0.90 4.16
C PHE A 122 9.27 -1.32 3.51
N GLN A 123 9.17 -2.27 2.58
CA GLN A 123 10.33 -2.78 1.84
C GLN A 123 10.00 -2.70 0.34
N TRP A 124 10.93 -2.12 -0.42
CA TRP A 124 10.78 -2.04 -1.86
C TRP A 124 11.24 -3.33 -2.52
N VAL A 125 10.52 -3.75 -3.56
CA VAL A 125 10.91 -4.82 -4.46
C VAL A 125 10.80 -4.30 -5.88
N LYS A 126 11.72 -4.70 -6.75
CA LYS A 126 11.64 -4.31 -8.15
C LYS A 126 10.51 -5.09 -8.83
N GLY A 127 9.60 -4.36 -9.47
CA GLY A 127 8.50 -4.97 -10.21
C GLY A 127 9.00 -5.75 -11.43
N HIS A 128 8.30 -6.81 -11.78
CA HIS A 128 8.61 -7.66 -12.94
C HIS A 128 10.04 -8.23 -12.91
N SER A 129 10.55 -8.53 -11.73
CA SER A 129 11.91 -9.05 -11.55
C SER A 129 11.96 -10.53 -11.23
N GLY A 130 10.81 -11.22 -11.33
CA GLY A 130 10.72 -12.64 -11.07
C GLY A 130 10.37 -13.02 -9.64
N ASP A 131 10.03 -12.04 -8.79
CA ASP A 131 9.55 -12.32 -7.43
C ASP A 131 8.13 -12.89 -7.52
N PRO A 132 7.90 -14.17 -7.11
CA PRO A 132 6.58 -14.79 -7.26
C PRO A 132 5.46 -14.07 -6.52
N MET A 133 5.72 -13.54 -5.34
CA MET A 133 4.70 -12.82 -4.57
C MET A 133 4.36 -11.48 -5.21
N ASN A 134 5.37 -10.76 -5.73
CA ASN A 134 5.13 -9.52 -6.46
C ASN A 134 4.32 -9.79 -7.72
N ASP A 135 4.64 -10.86 -8.46
CA ASP A 135 3.91 -11.25 -9.66
C ASP A 135 2.46 -11.64 -9.32
N LEU A 136 2.24 -12.29 -8.19
CA LEU A 136 0.90 -12.69 -7.75
C LEU A 136 0.02 -11.45 -7.51
N VAL A 137 0.48 -10.50 -6.72
CA VAL A 137 -0.33 -9.31 -6.42
C VAL A 137 -0.51 -8.40 -7.64
N ASP A 138 0.47 -8.37 -8.54
CA ASP A 138 0.33 -7.68 -9.82
C ASP A 138 -0.83 -8.27 -10.63
N ALA A 139 -0.84 -9.59 -10.79
CA ALA A 139 -1.92 -10.28 -11.51
C ALA A 139 -3.28 -10.07 -10.85
N MET A 140 -3.33 -10.11 -9.52
CA MET A 140 -4.57 -9.88 -8.77
C MET A 140 -5.08 -8.45 -8.94
N ALA A 141 -4.21 -7.47 -8.90
CA ALA A 141 -4.58 -6.05 -9.07
C ALA A 141 -5.12 -5.81 -10.48
N VAL A 142 -4.46 -6.34 -11.50
CA VAL A 142 -4.91 -6.22 -12.89
C VAL A 142 -6.26 -6.90 -13.07
N ALA A 143 -6.44 -8.09 -12.51
CA ALA A 143 -7.71 -8.82 -12.59
C ALA A 143 -8.86 -8.09 -11.87
N ALA A 144 -8.56 -7.26 -10.88
CA ALA A 144 -9.54 -6.51 -10.13
C ALA A 144 -10.01 -5.22 -10.83
N ILE A 145 -9.35 -4.81 -11.91
CA ILE A 145 -9.75 -3.61 -12.67
C ILE A 145 -11.16 -3.82 -13.23
N PRO A 146 -12.14 -2.93 -12.92
CA PRO A 146 -13.49 -3.07 -13.46
C PRO A 146 -13.51 -2.89 -14.97
N ARG A 147 -14.40 -3.62 -15.61
CA ARG A 147 -14.61 -3.56 -17.06
C ARG A 147 -15.78 -2.68 -17.43
#